data_19e960baf8afdcffd2b52e7e724d422e
#
_entry.id   19e960baf8afdcffd2b52e7e724d422e
#
_cell.length_a   1.000
_cell.length_b   1.000
_cell.length_c   1.000
_cell.angle_alpha   90.00
_cell.angle_beta   90.00
_cell.angle_gamma   90.00
#
_symmetry.space_group_name_H-M   'P 1'
#
loop_
_entity.id
_entity.type
_entity.pdbx_description
1 polymer ?
#
loop_
_entity_poly.entity_id
_entity_poly.type
_entity_poly.pdbx_seq_one_letter_code
_entity_poly.pdbx_strand_id
1 'polypeptide(L)'
;MTRLGLTAPKTQSGRTANLAFAVVILLTAGCGKKSGEFVASSGPQTFASPDAAATSVYTAAKSGDTPALLAIFGPDSTDLIVSGDPVQDKDGRDKFAAEYEQMHRWRSLANGGEVLMVGSDNYPLPFSLMKNSSGQWYFNSASAKEEILARRIGGNELATVDVLNAMSDAQIEYFSHLHDGSSAYQFAQKFVSDDGKQNGLYWKAADDQEESPLGPLAAEASADGYGGATQPSPFHGYFYRMLTKQGSHAQGGAKNYIVNGNMTAGYAILAYPAEYRNSGVMTLMINQDGTVYEKDLGPQTADLAKAITEFDPDDTWKPVE
;
A
#
# COMPACT_ATOMS: atom_id res chain seq x y z
N MET A 1 45.10 27.25 -39.48
CA MET A 1 46.27 26.41 -39.70
C MET A 1 46.09 25.18 -38.80
N THR A 2 45.93 23.94 -39.14
CA THR A 2 46.17 23.14 -40.34
C THR A 2 45.21 21.94 -40.30
N ARG A 3 44.64 21.62 -41.43
CA ARG A 3 43.84 20.41 -41.73
C ARG A 3 44.74 19.17 -41.78
N LEU A 4 44.13 18.02 -41.73
CA LEU A 4 44.30 16.74 -42.41
C LEU A 4 44.00 15.59 -41.42
N GLY A 5 43.31 14.49 -41.72
CA GLY A 5 42.81 13.99 -43.00
C GLY A 5 42.39 12.55 -42.81
N LEU A 6 41.33 12.21 -43.50
CA LEU A 6 40.74 10.90 -43.75
C LEU A 6 41.71 9.71 -43.89
N THR A 7 41.24 8.49 -43.53
CA THR A 7 40.94 7.43 -44.52
C THR A 7 40.38 6.16 -43.85
N ALA A 8 39.27 5.63 -44.45
CA ALA A 8 38.89 4.22 -44.37
C ALA A 8 39.53 3.42 -45.53
N PRO A 9 39.59 2.11 -45.44
CA PRO A 9 39.17 1.29 -46.56
C PRO A 9 38.33 0.04 -46.18
N LYS A 10 37.27 -0.13 -46.88
CA LYS A 10 36.84 -1.12 -47.91
C LYS A 10 36.97 -2.62 -47.59
N THR A 11 35.80 -3.21 -47.62
CA THR A 11 35.34 -4.56 -47.95
C THR A 11 36.27 -5.49 -48.72
N GLN A 12 36.24 -6.79 -48.33
CA GLN A 12 36.25 -7.89 -49.29
C GLN A 12 35.48 -9.13 -48.81
N SER A 13 34.70 -9.66 -49.74
CA SER A 13 33.86 -10.85 -49.73
C SER A 13 34.69 -12.11 -50.02
N GLY A 14 34.28 -13.27 -49.47
CA GLY A 14 34.88 -14.55 -49.86
C GLY A 14 34.17 -15.78 -49.25
N ARG A 15 33.31 -16.32 -49.99
CA ARG A 15 32.76 -17.67 -50.28
C ARG A 15 33.18 -18.87 -49.43
N THR A 16 32.13 -19.53 -48.90
CA THR A 16 31.81 -20.99 -48.91
C THR A 16 32.87 -22.05 -48.72
N ALA A 17 32.72 -22.91 -47.72
CA ALA A 17 32.97 -24.36 -47.79
C ALA A 17 32.13 -25.12 -46.74
N ASN A 18 31.25 -25.99 -47.23
CA ASN A 18 30.52 -26.99 -46.45
C ASN A 18 31.50 -28.09 -46.01
N LEU A 19 31.54 -28.41 -44.72
CA LEU A 19 32.06 -29.67 -44.21
C LEU A 19 31.03 -30.31 -43.30
N ALA A 20 30.48 -31.42 -43.76
CA ALA A 20 29.69 -32.33 -42.95
C ALA A 20 30.60 -33.06 -41.96
N PHE A 21 30.31 -32.95 -40.67
CA PHE A 21 30.89 -33.83 -39.66
C PHE A 21 29.76 -34.63 -38.97
N ALA A 22 29.90 -35.95 -39.13
CA ALA A 22 29.06 -36.92 -38.46
C ALA A 22 29.29 -36.85 -36.96
N VAL A 23 28.21 -36.63 -36.16
CA VAL A 23 28.25 -36.71 -34.70
C VAL A 23 27.80 -38.07 -34.25
N VAL A 24 28.72 -38.78 -33.65
CA VAL A 24 28.51 -40.01 -32.91
C VAL A 24 27.72 -39.68 -31.61
N ILE A 25 26.52 -40.22 -31.47
CA ILE A 25 25.71 -40.11 -30.25
C ILE A 25 26.27 -41.09 -29.20
N LEU A 26 26.96 -40.55 -28.18
CA LEU A 26 27.22 -41.28 -26.94
C LEU A 26 26.03 -41.03 -26.00
N LEU A 27 25.24 -42.08 -25.78
CA LEU A 27 24.23 -42.10 -24.73
C LEU A 27 24.92 -42.25 -23.37
N THR A 28 25.04 -41.13 -22.64
CA THR A 28 25.29 -41.11 -21.19
C THR A 28 23.95 -41.01 -20.46
N ALA A 29 23.59 -42.05 -19.77
CA ALA A 29 22.48 -42.06 -18.82
C ALA A 29 22.85 -41.14 -17.62
N GLY A 30 22.47 -39.86 -17.70
CA GLY A 30 22.54 -38.92 -16.60
C GLY A 30 21.20 -38.92 -15.86
N CYS A 31 21.17 -39.31 -14.60
CA CYS A 31 20.08 -39.05 -13.69
C CYS A 31 19.90 -37.55 -13.53
N GLY A 32 19.10 -36.92 -14.38
CA GLY A 32 18.66 -35.56 -14.24
C GLY A 32 17.53 -35.50 -13.21
N LYS A 33 17.77 -34.85 -12.07
CA LYS A 33 16.70 -34.36 -11.21
C LYS A 33 15.74 -33.56 -12.10
N LYS A 34 14.52 -34.04 -12.27
CA LYS A 34 13.42 -33.26 -12.84
C LYS A 34 13.22 -32.07 -11.92
N SER A 35 13.66 -30.89 -12.33
CA SER A 35 13.08 -29.64 -11.84
C SER A 35 11.61 -29.71 -12.23
N GLY A 36 10.74 -29.89 -11.23
CA GLY A 36 9.30 -29.87 -11.45
C GLY A 36 8.93 -28.51 -12.04
N GLU A 37 8.40 -28.52 -13.25
CA GLU A 37 7.62 -27.40 -13.74
C GLU A 37 6.50 -27.19 -12.72
N PHE A 38 6.49 -26.02 -12.09
CA PHE A 38 5.36 -25.55 -11.29
C PHE A 38 4.21 -25.33 -12.27
N VAL A 39 3.39 -26.34 -12.45
CA VAL A 39 2.07 -26.18 -13.05
C VAL A 39 1.27 -25.41 -12.01
N ALA A 40 1.04 -24.11 -12.24
CA ALA A 40 0.14 -23.32 -11.42
C ALA A 40 -1.19 -24.05 -11.35
N SER A 41 -1.57 -24.54 -10.17
CA SER A 41 -2.85 -25.20 -9.96
C SER A 41 -3.94 -24.18 -10.23
N SER A 42 -4.99 -24.55 -10.97
CA SER A 42 -6.11 -23.66 -11.31
C SER A 42 -7.05 -23.37 -10.11
N GLY A 43 -6.65 -23.64 -8.88
CA GLY A 43 -7.42 -23.44 -7.65
C GLY A 43 -6.56 -23.43 -6.39
N PRO A 44 -7.16 -23.26 -5.21
CA PRO A 44 -6.45 -23.24 -3.94
C PRO A 44 -5.76 -24.58 -3.64
N GLN A 45 -4.68 -24.51 -2.87
CA GLN A 45 -3.98 -25.72 -2.40
C GLN A 45 -4.91 -26.58 -1.55
N THR A 46 -4.75 -27.92 -1.67
CA THR A 46 -5.53 -28.87 -0.90
C THR A 46 -4.69 -29.59 0.15
N PHE A 47 -5.33 -29.98 1.27
CA PHE A 47 -4.68 -30.53 2.46
C PHE A 47 -5.37 -31.80 2.91
N ALA A 48 -4.61 -32.70 3.55
CA ALA A 48 -5.11 -33.93 4.10
C ALA A 48 -5.94 -33.72 5.40
N SER A 49 -5.65 -32.67 6.15
CA SER A 49 -6.32 -32.35 7.41
C SER A 49 -6.40 -30.83 7.64
N PRO A 50 -7.32 -30.38 8.51
CA PRO A 50 -7.35 -28.98 8.96
C PRO A 50 -6.03 -28.51 9.55
N ASP A 51 -5.37 -29.32 10.38
CA ASP A 51 -4.09 -28.97 11.01
C ASP A 51 -2.97 -28.78 9.99
N ALA A 52 -2.93 -29.59 8.93
CA ALA A 52 -1.98 -29.40 7.84
C ALA A 52 -2.21 -28.07 7.11
N ALA A 53 -3.48 -27.69 6.91
CA ALA A 53 -3.85 -26.42 6.32
C ALA A 53 -3.43 -25.23 7.21
N ALA A 54 -3.75 -25.29 8.51
CA ALA A 54 -3.38 -24.25 9.47
C ALA A 54 -1.87 -24.05 9.58
N THR A 55 -1.11 -25.15 9.69
CA THR A 55 0.35 -25.12 9.74
C THR A 55 0.96 -24.48 8.49
N SER A 56 0.39 -24.75 7.31
CA SER A 56 0.86 -24.16 6.05
C SER A 56 0.64 -22.65 6.00
N VAL A 57 -0.54 -22.16 6.41
CA VAL A 57 -0.82 -20.70 6.49
C VAL A 57 0.11 -20.05 7.50
N TYR A 58 0.25 -20.62 8.70
CA TYR A 58 1.14 -20.10 9.73
C TYR A 58 2.59 -20.00 9.25
N THR A 59 3.10 -21.05 8.61
CA THR A 59 4.48 -21.08 8.11
C THR A 59 4.71 -20.01 7.05
N ALA A 60 3.78 -19.88 6.09
CA ALA A 60 3.86 -18.88 5.03
C ALA A 60 3.74 -17.45 5.58
N ALA A 61 2.81 -17.20 6.51
CA ALA A 61 2.64 -15.90 7.15
C ALA A 61 3.88 -15.49 7.93
N LYS A 62 4.40 -16.38 8.79
CA LYS A 62 5.59 -16.13 9.63
C LYS A 62 6.86 -15.86 8.81
N SER A 63 7.02 -16.52 7.66
CA SER A 63 8.16 -16.30 6.77
C SER A 63 7.96 -15.13 5.80
N GLY A 64 6.76 -14.53 5.75
CA GLY A 64 6.44 -13.47 4.78
C GLY A 64 6.34 -13.98 3.35
N ASP A 65 6.11 -15.29 3.15
CA ASP A 65 6.03 -15.91 1.82
C ASP A 65 4.66 -15.65 1.17
N THR A 66 4.51 -14.47 0.58
CA THR A 66 3.30 -14.07 -0.16
C THR A 66 2.95 -15.04 -1.30
N PRO A 67 3.89 -15.52 -2.13
CA PRO A 67 3.60 -16.56 -3.13
C PRO A 67 2.99 -17.83 -2.53
N ALA A 68 3.50 -18.32 -1.38
CA ALA A 68 2.94 -19.46 -0.70
C ALA A 68 1.51 -19.18 -0.18
N LEU A 69 1.24 -18.02 0.39
CA LEU A 69 -0.11 -17.62 0.78
C LEU A 69 -1.08 -17.61 -0.40
N LEU A 70 -0.67 -17.03 -1.55
CA LEU A 70 -1.47 -17.03 -2.77
C LEU A 70 -1.74 -18.46 -3.29
N ALA A 71 -0.77 -19.36 -3.18
CA ALA A 71 -0.98 -20.78 -3.55
C ALA A 71 -1.97 -21.47 -2.60
N ILE A 72 -1.89 -21.19 -1.30
CA ILE A 72 -2.79 -21.74 -0.27
C ILE A 72 -4.23 -21.29 -0.50
N PHE A 73 -4.46 -19.99 -0.68
CA PHE A 73 -5.78 -19.40 -0.79
C PHE A 73 -6.33 -19.37 -2.23
N GLY A 74 -5.50 -19.65 -3.21
CA GLY A 74 -5.83 -19.69 -4.64
C GLY A 74 -5.58 -18.38 -5.37
N PRO A 75 -5.56 -18.41 -6.72
CA PRO A 75 -5.15 -17.26 -7.54
C PRO A 75 -6.07 -16.04 -7.41
N ASP A 76 -7.35 -16.24 -7.07
CA ASP A 76 -8.34 -15.16 -6.92
C ASP A 76 -8.26 -14.45 -5.55
N SER A 77 -7.26 -14.81 -4.72
CA SER A 77 -7.09 -14.25 -3.37
C SER A 77 -6.09 -13.10 -3.31
N THR A 78 -5.58 -12.61 -4.42
CA THR A 78 -4.56 -11.53 -4.43
C THR A 78 -5.03 -10.32 -3.62
N ASP A 79 -6.21 -9.82 -3.88
CA ASP A 79 -6.79 -8.67 -3.17
C ASP A 79 -6.98 -8.93 -1.66
N LEU A 80 -7.05 -10.20 -1.24
CA LEU A 80 -7.22 -10.58 0.17
C LEU A 80 -5.89 -10.60 0.93
N ILE A 81 -4.80 -10.94 0.23
CA ILE A 81 -3.46 -11.15 0.79
C ILE A 81 -2.58 -9.90 0.61
N VAL A 82 -2.83 -9.11 -0.45
CA VAL A 82 -2.07 -7.89 -0.78
C VAL A 82 -3.04 -6.73 -0.83
N SER A 83 -2.84 -5.76 0.07
CA SER A 83 -3.74 -4.60 0.23
C SER A 83 -3.32 -3.37 -0.60
N GLY A 84 -2.11 -3.40 -1.18
CA GLY A 84 -1.47 -2.22 -1.75
C GLY A 84 -0.64 -1.43 -0.73
N ASP A 85 -0.70 -1.80 0.56
CA ASP A 85 0.13 -1.27 1.64
C ASP A 85 1.02 -2.38 2.22
N PRO A 86 2.30 -2.46 1.82
CA PRO A 86 3.19 -3.54 2.25
C PRO A 86 3.46 -3.58 3.76
N VAL A 87 3.35 -2.44 4.45
CA VAL A 87 3.54 -2.34 5.90
C VAL A 87 2.34 -2.96 6.61
N GLN A 88 1.12 -2.58 6.23
CA GLN A 88 -0.11 -3.15 6.74
C GLN A 88 -0.20 -4.66 6.47
N ASP A 89 0.22 -5.09 5.27
CA ASP A 89 0.25 -6.52 4.92
C ASP A 89 1.22 -7.31 5.79
N LYS A 90 2.38 -6.73 6.11
CA LYS A 90 3.36 -7.35 7.01
C LYS A 90 2.82 -7.43 8.44
N ASP A 91 2.28 -6.35 8.97
CA ASP A 91 1.72 -6.29 10.32
C ASP A 91 0.60 -7.34 10.48
N GLY A 92 -0.32 -7.43 9.53
CA GLY A 92 -1.38 -8.43 9.54
C GLY A 92 -0.86 -9.87 9.57
N ARG A 93 0.22 -10.18 8.85
CA ARG A 93 0.86 -11.50 8.88
C ARG A 93 1.55 -11.78 10.21
N ASP A 94 2.29 -10.82 10.74
CA ASP A 94 3.00 -10.94 12.01
C ASP A 94 2.02 -11.12 13.18
N LYS A 95 0.94 -10.34 13.19
CA LYS A 95 -0.15 -10.46 14.16
C LYS A 95 -0.82 -11.83 14.11
N PHE A 96 -1.18 -12.30 12.91
CA PHE A 96 -1.75 -13.64 12.74
C PHE A 96 -0.79 -14.72 13.28
N ALA A 97 0.51 -14.63 12.95
CA ALA A 97 1.49 -15.62 13.41
C ALA A 97 1.62 -15.63 14.92
N ALA A 98 1.66 -14.45 15.57
CA ALA A 98 1.72 -14.33 17.02
C ALA A 98 0.46 -14.87 17.71
N GLU A 99 -0.72 -14.55 17.20
CA GLU A 99 -1.99 -15.06 17.72
C GLU A 99 -2.11 -16.58 17.55
N TYR A 100 -1.67 -17.13 16.40
CA TYR A 100 -1.63 -18.56 16.15
C TYR A 100 -0.71 -19.30 17.16
N GLU A 101 0.47 -18.76 17.44
CA GLU A 101 1.40 -19.32 18.44
C GLU A 101 0.83 -19.27 19.87
N GLN A 102 0.12 -18.19 20.21
CA GLN A 102 -0.50 -18.03 21.51
C GLN A 102 -1.58 -19.10 21.74
N MET A 103 -2.50 -19.26 20.81
CA MET A 103 -3.53 -20.27 20.81
C MET A 103 -4.17 -20.39 19.42
N HIS A 104 -4.44 -21.63 19.01
CA HIS A 104 -5.25 -21.89 17.83
C HIS A 104 -6.12 -23.13 18.03
N ARG A 105 -7.31 -23.12 17.43
CA ARG A 105 -8.24 -24.23 17.49
C ARG A 105 -9.24 -24.16 16.33
N TRP A 106 -9.83 -25.30 16.02
CA TRP A 106 -10.89 -25.39 15.02
C TRP A 106 -12.27 -25.27 15.66
N ARG A 107 -13.17 -24.64 14.95
CA ARG A 107 -14.59 -24.62 15.24
C ARG A 107 -15.37 -25.12 14.02
N SER A 108 -16.13 -26.23 14.20
CA SER A 108 -16.96 -26.81 13.14
C SER A 108 -18.12 -25.89 12.78
N LEU A 109 -18.41 -25.80 11.48
CA LEU A 109 -19.53 -25.07 10.91
C LEU A 109 -20.70 -26.02 10.59
N ALA A 110 -21.93 -25.50 10.58
CA ALA A 110 -23.13 -26.26 10.28
C ALA A 110 -23.14 -26.89 8.87
N ASN A 111 -22.39 -26.32 7.93
CA ASN A 111 -22.23 -26.79 6.55
C ASN A 111 -21.12 -27.87 6.38
N GLY A 112 -20.55 -28.38 7.49
CA GLY A 112 -19.46 -29.35 7.47
C GLY A 112 -18.07 -28.76 7.21
N GLY A 113 -17.93 -27.46 7.15
CA GLY A 113 -16.64 -26.76 7.12
C GLY A 113 -16.07 -26.53 8.51
N GLU A 114 -14.87 -25.99 8.56
CA GLU A 114 -14.15 -25.60 9.78
C GLU A 114 -13.70 -24.14 9.69
N VAL A 115 -13.64 -23.45 10.84
CA VAL A 115 -13.04 -22.12 10.98
C VAL A 115 -11.90 -22.19 11.96
N LEU A 116 -10.73 -21.67 11.57
CA LEU A 116 -9.59 -21.51 12.46
C LEU A 116 -9.82 -20.33 13.38
N MET A 117 -9.77 -20.59 14.68
CA MET A 117 -9.82 -19.58 15.75
C MET A 117 -8.40 -19.35 16.25
N VAL A 118 -7.95 -18.11 16.36
CA VAL A 118 -6.60 -17.75 16.82
C VAL A 118 -6.66 -16.75 18.00
N GLY A 119 -5.59 -16.72 18.77
CA GLY A 119 -5.43 -15.82 19.92
C GLY A 119 -6.34 -16.15 21.11
N SER A 120 -6.04 -15.52 22.26
CA SER A 120 -6.83 -15.67 23.50
C SER A 120 -8.29 -15.27 23.34
N ASP A 121 -8.56 -14.31 22.46
CA ASP A 121 -9.89 -13.79 22.21
C ASP A 121 -10.71 -14.65 21.25
N ASN A 122 -10.10 -15.76 20.76
CA ASN A 122 -10.71 -16.68 19.80
C ASN A 122 -11.18 -15.98 18.53
N TYR A 123 -10.31 -15.16 17.95
CA TYR A 123 -10.61 -14.45 16.72
C TYR A 123 -10.78 -15.42 15.54
N PRO A 124 -11.89 -15.41 14.83
CA PRO A 124 -12.11 -16.31 13.70
C PRO A 124 -11.32 -15.84 12.49
N LEU A 125 -10.50 -16.73 11.90
CA LEU A 125 -9.94 -16.46 10.58
C LEU A 125 -11.11 -16.32 9.58
N PRO A 126 -11.12 -15.30 8.72
CA PRO A 126 -12.26 -15.04 7.84
C PRO A 126 -12.44 -16.11 6.75
N PHE A 127 -11.41 -16.92 6.51
CA PHE A 127 -11.45 -18.00 5.54
C PHE A 127 -12.01 -19.29 6.18
N SER A 128 -13.15 -19.80 5.66
CA SER A 128 -13.62 -21.11 6.04
C SER A 128 -12.82 -22.22 5.32
N LEU A 129 -12.55 -23.31 6.02
CA LEU A 129 -11.94 -24.51 5.46
C LEU A 129 -13.03 -25.49 5.07
N MET A 130 -13.06 -25.91 3.82
CA MET A 130 -14.08 -26.78 3.24
C MET A 130 -13.47 -28.04 2.66
N LYS A 131 -14.28 -29.07 2.46
CA LYS A 131 -13.86 -30.28 1.74
C LYS A 131 -14.28 -30.21 0.27
N ASN A 132 -13.36 -30.61 -0.62
CA ASN A 132 -13.69 -30.86 -2.01
C ASN A 132 -14.33 -32.24 -2.22
N SER A 133 -14.72 -32.57 -3.45
CA SER A 133 -15.33 -33.86 -3.82
C SER A 133 -14.42 -35.08 -3.57
N SER A 134 -13.11 -34.89 -3.47
CA SER A 134 -12.12 -35.92 -3.16
C SER A 134 -11.86 -36.04 -1.65
N GLY A 135 -12.59 -35.30 -0.81
CA GLY A 135 -12.44 -35.33 0.64
C GLY A 135 -11.24 -34.54 1.18
N GLN A 136 -10.51 -33.81 0.33
CA GLN A 136 -9.39 -32.97 0.73
C GLN A 136 -9.89 -31.60 1.18
N TRP A 137 -9.19 -31.00 2.14
CA TRP A 137 -9.50 -29.68 2.67
C TRP A 137 -8.89 -28.57 1.85
N TYR A 138 -9.59 -27.43 1.72
CA TYR A 138 -9.11 -26.22 1.07
C TYR A 138 -9.75 -24.98 1.69
N PHE A 139 -9.07 -23.84 1.64
CA PHE A 139 -9.64 -22.57 2.09
C PHE A 139 -10.57 -21.99 1.03
N ASN A 140 -11.80 -21.68 1.44
CA ASN A 140 -12.81 -21.05 0.58
C ASN A 140 -12.64 -19.51 0.65
N SER A 141 -11.78 -18.98 -0.21
CA SER A 141 -11.49 -17.54 -0.27
C SER A 141 -12.67 -16.73 -0.80
N ALA A 142 -13.46 -17.31 -1.70
CA ALA A 142 -14.58 -16.59 -2.31
C ALA A 142 -15.64 -16.14 -1.28
N SER A 143 -15.91 -16.98 -0.25
CA SER A 143 -16.88 -16.66 0.80
C SER A 143 -16.42 -15.56 1.78
N ALA A 144 -15.12 -15.29 1.82
CA ALA A 144 -14.51 -14.34 2.74
C ALA A 144 -14.26 -12.96 2.10
N LYS A 145 -14.29 -12.90 0.78
CA LYS A 145 -13.81 -11.72 0.03
C LYS A 145 -14.51 -10.43 0.43
N GLU A 146 -15.83 -10.41 0.39
CA GLU A 146 -16.60 -9.20 0.70
C GLU A 146 -16.37 -8.71 2.14
N GLU A 147 -16.32 -9.63 3.10
CA GLU A 147 -16.11 -9.29 4.51
C GLU A 147 -14.70 -8.74 4.77
N ILE A 148 -13.66 -9.37 4.21
CA ILE A 148 -12.27 -8.93 4.36
C ILE A 148 -12.09 -7.54 3.77
N LEU A 149 -12.57 -7.33 2.53
CA LEU A 149 -12.45 -6.05 1.86
C LEU A 149 -13.25 -4.96 2.57
N ALA A 150 -14.49 -5.25 3.01
CA ALA A 150 -15.30 -4.28 3.73
C ALA A 150 -14.64 -3.84 5.05
N ARG A 151 -14.08 -4.78 5.83
CA ARG A 151 -13.35 -4.45 7.08
C ARG A 151 -12.09 -3.64 6.82
N ARG A 152 -11.30 -4.02 5.82
CA ARG A 152 -10.08 -3.29 5.46
C ARG A 152 -10.38 -1.89 4.99
N ILE A 153 -11.28 -1.75 4.03
CA ILE A 153 -11.68 -0.46 3.46
C ILE A 153 -12.21 0.45 4.56
N GLY A 154 -13.19 -0.02 5.35
CA GLY A 154 -13.77 0.77 6.43
C GLY A 154 -12.73 1.17 7.48
N GLY A 155 -11.84 0.28 7.88
CA GLY A 155 -10.75 0.58 8.81
C GLY A 155 -9.78 1.63 8.26
N ASN A 156 -9.40 1.51 6.99
CA ASN A 156 -8.50 2.46 6.35
C ASN A 156 -9.15 3.84 6.14
N GLU A 157 -10.43 3.90 5.77
CA GLU A 157 -11.16 5.15 5.59
C GLU A 157 -11.29 5.91 6.91
N LEU A 158 -11.66 5.22 8.00
CA LEU A 158 -11.71 5.82 9.34
C LEU A 158 -10.34 6.33 9.79
N ALA A 159 -9.30 5.51 9.67
CA ALA A 159 -7.93 5.93 10.00
C ALA A 159 -7.48 7.14 9.15
N THR A 160 -7.88 7.20 7.88
CA THR A 160 -7.54 8.32 7.00
C THR A 160 -8.22 9.63 7.43
N VAL A 161 -9.45 9.56 7.94
CA VAL A 161 -10.13 10.73 8.53
C VAL A 161 -9.36 11.23 9.74
N ASP A 162 -8.93 10.32 10.64
CA ASP A 162 -8.13 10.68 11.82
C ASP A 162 -6.79 11.30 11.42
N VAL A 163 -6.11 10.74 10.42
CA VAL A 163 -4.85 11.29 9.88
C VAL A 163 -5.05 12.68 9.27
N LEU A 164 -6.13 12.91 8.51
CA LEU A 164 -6.43 14.22 7.95
C LEU A 164 -6.68 15.26 9.03
N ASN A 165 -7.39 14.90 10.10
CA ASN A 165 -7.61 15.77 11.25
C ASN A 165 -6.30 16.08 11.96
N ALA A 166 -5.46 15.09 12.23
CA ALA A 166 -4.15 15.29 12.83
C ALA A 166 -3.23 16.17 11.98
N MET A 167 -3.26 16.01 10.66
CA MET A 167 -2.52 16.88 9.73
C MET A 167 -3.08 18.31 9.72
N SER A 168 -4.39 18.47 9.88
CA SER A 168 -5.04 19.78 9.99
C SER A 168 -4.62 20.50 11.28
N ASP A 169 -4.62 19.80 12.41
CA ASP A 169 -4.15 20.34 13.70
C ASP A 169 -2.67 20.72 13.62
N ALA A 170 -1.84 19.89 13.01
CA ALA A 170 -0.44 20.20 12.77
C ALA A 170 -0.23 21.45 11.91
N GLN A 171 -1.09 21.70 10.93
CA GLN A 171 -1.06 22.94 10.13
C GLN A 171 -1.39 24.18 10.97
N ILE A 172 -2.36 24.09 11.88
CA ILE A 172 -2.72 25.19 12.79
C ILE A 172 -1.58 25.46 13.76
N GLU A 173 -0.97 24.42 14.32
CA GLU A 173 0.20 24.55 15.21
C GLU A 173 1.37 25.17 14.46
N TYR A 174 1.71 24.69 13.26
CA TYR A 174 2.77 25.25 12.43
C TYR A 174 2.53 26.74 12.16
N PHE A 175 1.30 27.14 11.82
CA PHE A 175 0.95 28.53 11.58
C PHE A 175 1.12 29.43 12.80
N SER A 176 1.09 28.89 14.03
CA SER A 176 1.22 29.66 15.28
C SER A 176 2.63 30.12 15.57
N HIS A 177 3.64 29.62 14.85
CA HIS A 177 5.07 29.92 15.05
C HIS A 177 5.73 30.46 13.76
N LEU A 178 6.85 31.17 13.90
CA LEU A 178 7.68 31.59 12.76
C LEU A 178 8.78 30.54 12.54
N HIS A 179 8.95 30.09 11.30
CA HIS A 179 9.91 29.04 10.94
C HIS A 179 10.98 29.58 9.98
N ASP A 180 12.21 29.04 10.07
CA ASP A 180 13.34 29.31 9.16
C ASP A 180 13.65 30.79 8.94
N GLY A 181 13.43 31.65 9.97
CA GLY A 181 13.66 33.08 9.89
C GLY A 181 12.63 33.83 9.04
N SER A 182 11.50 33.21 8.70
CA SER A 182 10.39 33.92 8.07
C SER A 182 9.85 35.02 8.95
N SER A 183 9.44 36.15 8.34
CA SER A 183 8.74 37.24 9.02
C SER A 183 7.21 37.12 8.95
N ALA A 184 6.70 36.07 8.30
CA ALA A 184 5.28 35.85 8.11
C ALA A 184 4.85 34.49 8.73
N TYR A 185 3.76 34.53 9.48
CA TYR A 185 3.05 33.30 9.84
C TYR A 185 2.46 32.68 8.59
N GLN A 186 2.70 31.37 8.40
CA GLN A 186 2.28 30.64 7.21
C GLN A 186 2.01 29.17 7.54
N PHE A 187 1.19 28.53 6.74
CA PHE A 187 1.01 27.09 6.76
C PHE A 187 2.19 26.38 6.07
N ALA A 188 2.46 25.15 6.46
CA ALA A 188 3.50 24.35 5.82
C ALA A 188 3.07 23.94 4.40
N GLN A 189 3.99 24.08 3.43
CA GLN A 189 3.73 23.74 2.03
C GLN A 189 4.01 22.27 1.71
N LYS A 190 4.56 21.51 2.65
CA LYS A 190 4.92 20.09 2.51
C LYS A 190 4.80 19.35 3.84
N PHE A 191 4.68 18.03 3.78
CA PHE A 191 4.59 17.21 4.99
C PHE A 191 5.95 17.08 5.67
N VAL A 192 7.01 16.77 4.92
CA VAL A 192 8.36 16.59 5.45
C VAL A 192 9.24 17.78 5.07
N SER A 193 9.93 18.31 6.06
CA SER A 193 10.90 19.42 5.87
C SER A 193 12.12 18.96 5.08
N ASP A 194 12.76 19.91 4.40
CA ASP A 194 14.11 19.71 3.85
C ASP A 194 15.11 19.54 4.99
N ASP A 195 16.22 18.85 4.73
CA ASP A 195 17.26 18.61 5.71
C ASP A 195 17.76 19.93 6.36
N GLY A 196 17.71 19.96 7.68
CA GLY A 196 18.13 21.11 8.47
C GLY A 196 17.20 22.31 8.42
N LYS A 197 15.97 22.15 7.92
CA LYS A 197 14.92 23.19 7.88
C LYS A 197 13.68 22.77 8.65
N GLN A 198 12.83 23.79 8.90
CA GLN A 198 11.49 23.62 9.47
C GLN A 198 10.42 24.14 8.48
N ASN A 199 10.54 23.75 7.19
CA ASN A 199 9.66 24.21 6.12
C ASN A 199 8.60 23.18 5.69
N GLY A 200 8.30 22.22 6.54
CA GLY A 200 7.26 21.21 6.44
C GLY A 200 6.68 20.92 7.81
N LEU A 201 5.67 20.07 7.91
CA LEU A 201 5.00 19.71 9.17
C LEU A 201 5.83 18.77 10.05
N TYR A 202 6.77 18.05 9.45
CA TYR A 202 7.67 17.14 10.16
C TYR A 202 9.13 17.49 9.91
N TRP A 203 9.90 17.57 10.98
CA TRP A 203 11.37 17.58 11.00
C TRP A 203 11.87 16.77 12.18
N LYS A 204 13.05 16.22 12.05
CA LYS A 204 13.71 15.53 13.17
C LYS A 204 14.27 16.56 14.13
N ALA A 205 13.62 16.77 15.27
CA ALA A 205 14.10 17.63 16.32
C ALA A 205 15.33 17.01 17.00
N ALA A 206 16.31 17.83 17.41
CA ALA A 206 17.34 17.44 18.39
C ALA A 206 16.77 17.56 19.81
N ASP A 207 17.48 17.00 20.81
CA ASP A 207 17.00 16.92 22.19
C ASP A 207 16.66 18.28 22.84
N ASP A 208 17.20 19.37 22.29
CA ASP A 208 17.02 20.75 22.77
C ASP A 208 16.17 21.63 21.81
N GLN A 209 15.59 21.02 20.79
CA GLN A 209 14.78 21.71 19.80
C GLN A 209 13.30 21.43 19.96
N GLU A 210 12.47 22.36 19.49
CA GLU A 210 11.03 22.18 19.43
C GLU A 210 10.65 20.98 18.55
N GLU A 211 9.77 20.12 19.06
CA GLU A 211 9.24 19.00 18.29
C GLU A 211 8.43 19.50 17.08
N SER A 212 8.43 18.74 16.01
CA SER A 212 7.65 19.08 14.84
C SER A 212 6.16 18.81 15.08
N PRO A 213 5.24 19.64 14.53
CA PRO A 213 3.79 19.47 14.73
C PRO A 213 3.26 18.08 14.33
N LEU A 214 3.88 17.44 13.34
CA LEU A 214 3.55 16.08 12.90
C LEU A 214 4.43 15.01 13.57
N GLY A 215 5.22 15.38 14.58
CA GLY A 215 6.10 14.47 15.33
C GLY A 215 5.38 13.26 15.91
N PRO A 216 4.25 13.43 16.63
CA PRO A 216 3.49 12.32 17.19
C PRO A 216 3.00 11.33 16.13
N LEU A 217 2.38 11.81 15.05
CA LEU A 217 1.91 10.97 13.94
C LEU A 217 3.07 10.27 13.20
N ALA A 218 4.20 10.96 13.03
CA ALA A 218 5.39 10.38 12.41
C ALA A 218 6.03 9.31 13.31
N ALA A 219 5.98 9.48 14.63
CA ALA A 219 6.45 8.48 15.59
C ALA A 219 5.55 7.23 15.57
N GLU A 220 4.24 7.40 15.53
CA GLU A 220 3.26 6.33 15.37
C GLU A 220 3.50 5.57 14.05
N ALA A 221 3.53 6.27 12.92
CA ALA A 221 3.83 5.70 11.62
C ALA A 221 5.16 4.92 11.62
N SER A 222 6.20 5.45 12.29
CA SER A 222 7.48 4.77 12.40
C SER A 222 7.41 3.51 13.28
N ALA A 223 6.63 3.54 14.35
CA ALA A 223 6.41 2.36 15.21
C ALA A 223 5.69 1.24 14.44
N ASP A 224 4.77 1.60 13.56
CA ASP A 224 4.06 0.69 12.68
C ASP A 224 4.91 0.21 11.48
N GLY A 225 6.12 0.77 11.29
CA GLY A 225 7.05 0.36 10.26
C GLY A 225 7.01 1.18 8.96
N TYR A 226 6.31 2.31 8.94
CA TYR A 226 6.23 3.21 7.78
C TYR A 226 7.46 4.14 7.61
N GLY A 227 8.53 3.91 8.28
CA GLY A 227 9.76 4.70 8.16
C GLY A 227 10.74 4.13 7.13
N GLY A 228 11.30 4.96 6.25
CA GLY A 228 12.49 4.61 5.44
C GLY A 228 12.25 4.26 3.97
N ALA A 229 11.05 4.39 3.43
CA ALA A 229 10.84 4.24 1.98
C ALA A 229 11.42 5.42 1.20
N THR A 230 12.22 5.12 0.17
CA THR A 230 12.76 6.12 -0.78
C THR A 230 11.72 6.63 -1.78
N GLN A 231 10.54 6.04 -1.80
CA GLN A 231 9.39 6.40 -2.63
C GLN A 231 8.18 6.68 -1.71
N PRO A 232 7.24 7.53 -2.14
CA PRO A 232 5.98 7.69 -1.41
C PRO A 232 5.32 6.33 -1.19
N SER A 233 5.16 5.93 0.06
CA SER A 233 4.41 4.74 0.46
C SER A 233 3.04 5.15 0.97
N PRO A 234 2.00 4.33 0.78
CA PRO A 234 0.71 4.59 1.40
C PRO A 234 0.85 4.52 2.92
N PHE A 235 0.02 5.28 3.63
CA PHE A 235 -0.16 5.20 5.07
C PHE A 235 -1.62 4.90 5.36
N HIS A 236 -1.89 3.81 6.07
CA HIS A 236 -3.23 3.22 6.22
C HIS A 236 -3.94 2.99 4.87
N GLY A 237 -3.19 2.52 3.87
CA GLY A 237 -3.72 2.24 2.54
C GLY A 237 -4.02 3.46 1.67
N TYR A 238 -3.62 4.67 2.09
CA TYR A 238 -3.89 5.94 1.40
C TYR A 238 -2.61 6.72 1.09
N PHE A 239 -2.62 7.43 -0.05
CA PHE A 239 -1.65 8.47 -0.38
C PHE A 239 -2.19 9.84 0.00
N TYR A 240 -1.31 10.72 0.49
CA TYR A 240 -1.65 12.07 0.92
C TYR A 240 -0.93 13.10 0.08
N ARG A 241 -1.60 14.24 -0.20
CA ARG A 241 -1.02 15.33 -0.98
C ARG A 241 -1.51 16.69 -0.53
N MET A 242 -0.57 17.64 -0.38
CA MET A 242 -0.91 19.03 -0.12
C MET A 242 -1.50 19.69 -1.38
N LEU A 243 -2.56 20.48 -1.22
CA LEU A 243 -3.15 21.34 -2.24
C LEU A 243 -2.87 22.79 -1.86
N THR A 244 -2.53 23.60 -2.86
CA THR A 244 -2.06 24.97 -2.65
C THR A 244 -3.06 26.04 -3.09
N LYS A 245 -4.28 25.65 -3.46
CA LYS A 245 -5.37 26.54 -3.88
C LYS A 245 -6.72 25.90 -3.67
N GLN A 246 -7.77 26.73 -3.70
CA GLN A 246 -9.16 26.28 -3.71
C GLN A 246 -9.90 26.82 -4.93
N GLY A 247 -10.94 26.10 -5.32
CA GLY A 247 -11.83 26.45 -6.42
C GLY A 247 -13.05 27.24 -6.00
N SER A 248 -13.97 27.42 -6.93
CA SER A 248 -15.13 28.31 -6.75
C SER A 248 -16.24 27.75 -5.86
N HIS A 249 -16.30 26.43 -5.65
CA HIS A 249 -17.29 25.77 -4.78
C HIS A 249 -16.87 25.79 -3.30
N ALA A 250 -15.59 26.02 -3.02
CA ALA A 250 -15.11 26.14 -1.66
C ALA A 250 -15.58 27.45 -1.00
N GLN A 251 -15.77 27.43 0.31
CA GLN A 251 -16.16 28.62 1.07
C GLN A 251 -15.17 29.78 0.83
N GLY A 252 -15.66 30.96 0.47
CA GLY A 252 -14.87 32.12 0.13
C GLY A 252 -14.41 32.20 -1.34
N GLY A 253 -14.83 31.23 -2.18
CA GLY A 253 -14.56 31.21 -3.62
C GLY A 253 -13.11 30.86 -3.99
N ALA A 254 -12.81 30.91 -5.29
CA ALA A 254 -11.49 30.55 -5.80
C ALA A 254 -10.40 31.47 -5.28
N LYS A 255 -9.32 30.89 -4.73
CA LYS A 255 -8.12 31.62 -4.28
C LYS A 255 -6.88 30.74 -4.29
N ASN A 256 -5.73 31.37 -4.45
CA ASN A 256 -4.44 30.72 -4.24
C ASN A 256 -4.06 30.82 -2.75
N TYR A 257 -3.64 29.74 -2.13
CA TYR A 257 -3.17 29.74 -0.75
C TYR A 257 -1.76 30.31 -0.61
N ILE A 258 -0.96 30.24 -1.69
CA ILE A 258 0.39 30.80 -1.72
C ILE A 258 0.33 32.26 -2.19
N VAL A 259 0.74 33.17 -1.31
CA VAL A 259 0.84 34.64 -1.56
C VAL A 259 2.29 35.04 -1.32
N ASN A 260 2.93 35.63 -2.32
CA ASN A 260 4.35 36.07 -2.26
C ASN A 260 5.31 34.93 -1.80
N GLY A 261 5.05 33.71 -2.22
CA GLY A 261 5.88 32.53 -1.87
C GLY A 261 5.53 31.86 -0.52
N ASN A 262 4.68 32.48 0.29
CA ASN A 262 4.26 31.98 1.60
C ASN A 262 2.81 31.47 1.55
N MET A 263 2.52 30.33 2.16
CA MET A 263 1.17 29.78 2.22
C MET A 263 0.38 30.41 3.37
N THR A 264 -0.13 31.63 3.15
CA THR A 264 -0.77 32.46 4.17
C THR A 264 -2.29 32.56 4.03
N ALA A 265 -2.85 32.15 2.88
CA ALA A 265 -4.29 32.32 2.62
C ALA A 265 -5.11 31.04 2.86
N GLY A 266 -4.52 30.01 3.42
CA GLY A 266 -5.14 28.71 3.72
C GLY A 266 -4.26 27.54 3.32
N TYR A 267 -4.78 26.33 3.46
CA TYR A 267 -4.19 25.08 3.00
C TYR A 267 -5.31 24.07 2.66
N ALA A 268 -4.97 23.00 1.97
CA ALA A 268 -5.83 21.83 1.91
C ALA A 268 -4.99 20.56 1.71
N ILE A 269 -5.57 19.42 2.08
CA ILE A 269 -4.95 18.11 2.00
C ILE A 269 -5.92 17.18 1.28
N LEU A 270 -5.41 16.42 0.32
CA LEU A 270 -6.11 15.37 -0.40
C LEU A 270 -5.56 14.02 0.03
N ALA A 271 -6.45 13.07 0.33
CA ALA A 271 -6.12 11.66 0.55
C ALA A 271 -6.89 10.80 -0.46
N TYR A 272 -6.21 9.80 -1.05
CA TYR A 272 -6.83 8.89 -2.00
C TYR A 272 -6.27 7.47 -1.84
N PRO A 273 -7.09 6.42 -2.06
CA PRO A 273 -6.66 5.05 -1.83
C PRO A 273 -5.52 4.64 -2.76
N ALA A 274 -4.58 3.86 -2.23
CA ALA A 274 -3.49 3.27 -2.99
C ALA A 274 -4.03 2.32 -4.09
N GLU A 275 -5.05 1.55 -3.75
CA GLU A 275 -5.75 0.65 -4.66
C GLU A 275 -7.27 0.77 -4.46
N TYR A 276 -7.97 1.26 -5.48
CA TYR A 276 -9.42 1.42 -5.46
C TYR A 276 -10.13 0.07 -5.23
N ARG A 277 -11.08 0.03 -4.26
CA ARG A 277 -11.80 -1.16 -3.79
C ARG A 277 -10.95 -2.27 -3.17
N ASN A 278 -9.70 -1.97 -2.89
CA ASN A 278 -8.84 -2.86 -2.12
C ASN A 278 -8.35 -2.19 -0.82
N SER A 279 -7.69 -1.04 -0.92
CA SER A 279 -7.28 -0.27 0.25
C SER A 279 -8.31 0.77 0.69
N GLY A 280 -9.17 1.23 -0.21
CA GLY A 280 -10.23 2.21 0.03
C GLY A 280 -11.12 2.41 -1.18
N VAL A 281 -12.24 3.10 -0.98
CA VAL A 281 -13.18 3.54 -2.03
C VAL A 281 -13.19 5.05 -2.12
N MET A 282 -13.34 5.74 -0.98
CA MET A 282 -13.50 7.18 -0.94
C MET A 282 -12.19 7.92 -1.12
N THR A 283 -12.19 8.96 -1.93
CA THR A 283 -11.18 10.00 -1.93
C THR A 283 -11.63 11.09 -0.99
N LEU A 284 -10.74 11.53 -0.09
CA LEU A 284 -11.06 12.49 0.96
C LEU A 284 -10.26 13.77 0.78
N MET A 285 -10.81 14.89 1.22
CA MET A 285 -10.07 16.15 1.31
C MET A 285 -10.54 17.00 2.49
N ILE A 286 -9.61 17.76 3.06
CA ILE A 286 -9.82 18.71 4.17
C ILE A 286 -9.12 20.03 3.84
N ASN A 287 -9.63 21.13 4.37
CA ASN A 287 -8.96 22.41 4.37
C ASN A 287 -8.98 23.05 5.77
N GLN A 288 -8.56 24.30 5.88
CA GLN A 288 -8.51 25.07 7.14
C GLN A 288 -9.89 25.21 7.86
N ASP A 289 -10.99 24.91 7.20
CA ASP A 289 -12.32 24.96 7.80
C ASP A 289 -12.64 23.69 8.63
N GLY A 290 -11.77 22.67 8.56
CA GLY A 290 -11.82 21.46 9.39
C GLY A 290 -12.87 20.44 8.97
N THR A 291 -13.61 20.66 7.87
CA THR A 291 -14.57 19.68 7.36
C THR A 291 -13.87 18.72 6.39
N VAL A 292 -13.93 17.43 6.70
CA VAL A 292 -13.51 16.38 5.77
C VAL A 292 -14.63 16.11 4.77
N TYR A 293 -14.30 16.17 3.49
CA TYR A 293 -15.21 15.81 2.40
C TYR A 293 -14.75 14.52 1.76
N GLU A 294 -15.71 13.70 1.32
CA GLU A 294 -15.46 12.42 0.63
C GLU A 294 -16.19 12.33 -0.70
N LYS A 295 -15.62 11.55 -1.62
CA LYS A 295 -16.22 11.23 -2.92
C LYS A 295 -15.65 9.93 -3.48
N ASP A 296 -16.52 9.05 -3.96
CA ASP A 296 -16.12 7.91 -4.80
C ASP A 296 -15.82 8.40 -6.22
N LEU A 297 -14.54 8.37 -6.61
CA LEU A 297 -14.07 8.72 -7.96
C LEU A 297 -14.16 7.55 -8.95
N GLY A 298 -14.52 6.34 -8.46
CA GLY A 298 -14.66 5.14 -9.28
C GLY A 298 -13.34 4.47 -9.66
N PRO A 299 -13.36 3.53 -10.62
CA PRO A 299 -12.19 2.70 -10.95
C PRO A 299 -10.96 3.47 -11.44
N GLN A 300 -11.11 4.73 -11.84
CA GLN A 300 -10.01 5.59 -12.28
C GLN A 300 -9.49 6.51 -11.17
N THR A 301 -9.78 6.20 -9.91
CA THR A 301 -9.44 7.03 -8.74
C THR A 301 -7.98 7.49 -8.74
N ALA A 302 -7.03 6.60 -9.04
CA ALA A 302 -5.60 6.95 -9.01
C ALA A 302 -5.24 8.08 -10.01
N ASP A 303 -5.84 8.09 -11.19
CA ASP A 303 -5.57 9.12 -12.20
C ASP A 303 -6.38 10.39 -11.93
N LEU A 304 -7.65 10.25 -11.56
CA LEU A 304 -8.52 11.39 -11.24
C LEU A 304 -8.02 12.14 -10.00
N ALA A 305 -7.61 11.43 -8.94
CA ALA A 305 -7.04 12.05 -7.75
C ALA A 305 -5.75 12.82 -8.05
N LYS A 306 -4.87 12.30 -8.94
CA LYS A 306 -3.68 13.04 -9.39
C LYS A 306 -4.02 14.31 -10.15
N ALA A 307 -5.14 14.34 -10.86
CA ALA A 307 -5.61 15.51 -11.61
C ALA A 307 -6.26 16.58 -10.72
N ILE A 308 -6.72 16.24 -9.50
CA ILE A 308 -7.24 17.22 -8.54
C ILE A 308 -6.08 18.12 -8.08
N THR A 309 -6.08 19.39 -8.42
CA THR A 309 -5.03 20.38 -8.08
C THR A 309 -5.49 21.45 -7.12
N GLU A 310 -6.76 21.45 -6.75
CA GLU A 310 -7.37 22.44 -5.86
C GLU A 310 -8.43 21.78 -4.97
N PHE A 311 -8.68 22.37 -3.82
CA PHE A 311 -9.78 22.03 -2.94
C PHE A 311 -11.06 22.66 -3.51
N ASP A 312 -11.93 21.87 -4.11
CA ASP A 312 -13.15 22.38 -4.76
C ASP A 312 -14.32 21.41 -4.56
N PRO A 313 -14.87 21.30 -3.32
CA PRO A 313 -15.96 20.38 -3.02
C PRO A 313 -17.28 20.90 -3.60
N ASP A 314 -17.60 20.44 -4.82
CA ASP A 314 -18.92 20.64 -5.43
C ASP A 314 -19.99 19.74 -4.77
N ASP A 315 -21.25 19.83 -5.24
CA ASP A 315 -22.39 19.09 -4.68
C ASP A 315 -22.23 17.55 -4.72
N THR A 316 -21.23 17.03 -5.44
CA THR A 316 -20.95 15.60 -5.52
C THR A 316 -20.02 15.11 -4.41
N TRP A 317 -19.36 16.03 -3.70
CA TRP A 317 -18.62 15.74 -2.48
C TRP A 317 -19.55 15.82 -1.28
N LYS A 318 -19.39 14.91 -0.33
CA LYS A 318 -20.20 14.86 0.89
C LYS A 318 -19.30 15.09 2.10
N PRO A 319 -19.77 15.83 3.11
CA PRO A 319 -19.07 15.87 4.38
C PRO A 319 -19.12 14.49 5.03
N VAL A 320 -17.99 14.08 5.62
CA VAL A 320 -17.93 12.86 6.45
C VAL A 320 -18.68 13.13 7.75
N GLU A 321 -19.59 12.20 8.15
CA GLU A 321 -20.41 12.30 9.37
C GLU A 321 -19.67 11.77 10.60
#